data_7d6e799e0dc56184e788f697641d6bcc
#
_entry.id   7d6e799e0dc56184e788f697641d6bcc
#
_cell.length_a   1.000
_cell.length_b   1.000
_cell.length_c   1.000
_cell.angle_alpha   90.00
_cell.angle_beta   90.00
_cell.angle_gamma   90.00
#
_symmetry.space_group_name_H-M   'P 1'
#
loop_
_entity.id
_entity.type
_entity.pdbx_description
1 polymer ?
#
loop_
_entity_poly.entity_id
_entity_poly.type
_entity_poly.pdbx_seq_one_letter_code
_entity_poly.pdbx_strand_id
1 'polypeptide(L)'
;MAYIDLQKNHIGIIQDKTFKFLRKLNTLDLRDNALKTIYFLPSIPNIFLGGNKLVTLPNIPLTANFIQLSENRLENLNDLYFLLQVPRLQILILNQNRFSFCHQNHAPSENPSLEKLFLGENMLQLAWEAGSCWDVFKGLSHLQILYLNKNYLNFLPPGVFHHLTALRGLSLKDNRLTVLSPGDLPANLEILDISGNQLLSPDPDLFASLSAVDLTHNKFICECELTAFIHWLNQTNITVSGSPAEMYCMYPNSLAGVPLYSFSTEGCEEEEVLESLKFSLYILVTVTLTLFLVVILMVKKFRGFCFICYKKALSLLFKDPIKGRESDTYKYDAYLCFSSKDFEWVQNALLKHLDVQYSPQNRFNLCFEERDFMPGENHIANIQDAVWSSRKIVCLVSRHFLRDGWCLEAFSYAQSRCLADLSGALIMVVVGSLSQFHLMKHQPIRGFVQKQQYLRWPEDLQDVDWFLNKLSQCILKEEKERKKDSAIQLQSVTTIS
;
A
#
# COMPACT_ATOMS: atom_id res chain seq x y z
N MET A 1 -47.82 9.03 53.82
CA MET A 1 -46.51 9.63 53.86
C MET A 1 -45.91 9.54 52.47
N ALA A 2 -45.58 10.69 51.86
CA ALA A 2 -45.06 10.70 50.47
C ALA A 2 -43.53 10.81 50.41
N TYR A 3 -42.90 11.29 51.46
CA TYR A 3 -41.48 11.49 51.55
C TYR A 3 -40.96 10.92 52.90
N ILE A 4 -39.84 10.19 52.81
CA ILE A 4 -39.09 9.68 53.96
C ILE A 4 -37.65 10.14 53.83
N ASP A 5 -37.20 10.90 54.80
CA ASP A 5 -35.83 11.35 54.93
C ASP A 5 -35.14 10.56 56.07
N LEU A 6 -34.12 9.78 55.66
CA LEU A 6 -33.27 9.00 56.57
C LEU A 6 -31.80 9.31 56.31
N GLN A 7 -31.49 10.42 55.64
CA GLN A 7 -30.12 10.82 55.36
C GLN A 7 -29.29 11.07 56.62
N LYS A 8 -27.97 10.91 56.50
CA LYS A 8 -26.99 11.20 57.56
C LYS A 8 -27.26 10.40 58.83
N ASN A 9 -27.61 9.14 58.71
CA ASN A 9 -27.74 8.18 59.80
C ASN A 9 -26.67 7.09 59.66
N HIS A 10 -26.66 6.12 60.52
CA HIS A 10 -25.71 5.00 60.48
C HIS A 10 -26.39 3.70 60.00
N ILE A 11 -27.37 3.80 59.10
CA ILE A 11 -28.11 2.65 58.61
C ILE A 11 -27.19 1.76 57.78
N GLY A 12 -26.92 0.55 58.29
CA GLY A 12 -26.07 -0.42 57.56
C GLY A 12 -26.83 -1.46 56.76
N ILE A 13 -28.07 -1.74 57.16
CA ILE A 13 -28.91 -2.78 56.53
C ILE A 13 -30.37 -2.32 56.51
N ILE A 14 -31.06 -2.60 55.43
CA ILE A 14 -32.51 -2.43 55.28
C ILE A 14 -33.12 -3.83 55.12
N GLN A 15 -34.08 -4.16 56.00
CA GLN A 15 -34.76 -5.45 55.95
C GLN A 15 -35.85 -5.47 54.87
N ASP A 16 -36.14 -6.65 54.33
CA ASP A 16 -37.04 -6.84 53.18
C ASP A 16 -38.44 -6.23 53.31
N LYS A 17 -38.95 -6.07 54.49
CA LYS A 17 -40.31 -5.61 54.73
C LYS A 17 -40.43 -4.17 55.20
N THR A 18 -39.30 -3.44 55.37
CA THR A 18 -39.27 -2.11 56.01
C THR A 18 -40.22 -1.10 55.34
N PHE A 19 -40.25 -1.08 54.01
CA PHE A 19 -41.10 -0.11 53.25
C PHE A 19 -42.32 -0.72 52.63
N LYS A 20 -42.60 -2.00 52.83
CA LYS A 20 -43.64 -2.80 52.11
C LYS A 20 -45.05 -2.20 52.18
N PHE A 21 -45.41 -1.58 53.29
CA PHE A 21 -46.75 -1.06 53.54
C PHE A 21 -46.91 0.43 53.20
N LEU A 22 -45.86 1.09 52.72
CA LEU A 22 -45.84 2.51 52.40
C LEU A 22 -46.30 2.83 50.97
N ARG A 23 -47.53 2.45 50.65
CA ARG A 23 -48.12 2.57 49.28
C ARG A 23 -48.16 3.99 48.70
N LYS A 24 -48.10 5.02 49.52
CA LYS A 24 -48.09 6.44 49.11
C LYS A 24 -46.72 7.07 49.12
N LEU A 25 -45.66 6.27 49.30
CA LEU A 25 -44.30 6.76 49.28
C LEU A 25 -43.91 7.15 47.86
N ASN A 26 -43.41 8.35 47.67
CA ASN A 26 -42.97 8.89 46.40
C ASN A 26 -41.44 9.08 46.41
N THR A 27 -40.85 9.44 47.53
CA THR A 27 -39.43 9.72 47.66
C THR A 27 -38.84 9.04 48.91
N LEU A 28 -37.75 8.33 48.71
CA LEU A 28 -36.96 7.73 49.79
C LEU A 28 -35.54 8.27 49.73
N ASP A 29 -35.13 8.96 50.79
CA ASP A 29 -33.78 9.50 50.92
C ASP A 29 -33.01 8.72 51.98
N LEU A 30 -31.97 8.02 51.55
CA LEU A 30 -31.06 7.19 52.34
C LEU A 30 -29.60 7.64 52.18
N ARG A 31 -29.38 8.85 51.73
CA ARG A 31 -28.02 9.38 51.51
C ARG A 31 -27.21 9.43 52.79
N ASP A 32 -25.89 9.37 52.64
CA ASP A 32 -24.94 9.52 53.71
C ASP A 32 -25.16 8.52 54.88
N ASN A 33 -25.31 7.24 54.50
CA ASN A 33 -25.48 6.14 55.44
C ASN A 33 -24.32 5.12 55.33
N ALA A 34 -24.47 3.96 55.95
CA ALA A 34 -23.47 2.91 55.97
C ALA A 34 -23.91 1.65 55.21
N LEU A 35 -24.83 1.76 54.25
CA LEU A 35 -25.37 0.65 53.51
C LEU A 35 -24.27 -0.03 52.67
N LYS A 36 -24.06 -1.31 52.89
CA LYS A 36 -23.13 -2.14 52.11
C LYS A 36 -23.85 -2.98 51.07
N THR A 37 -25.07 -3.40 51.37
CA THR A 37 -25.93 -4.21 50.50
C THR A 37 -27.38 -3.74 50.66
N ILE A 38 -28.16 -3.93 49.62
CA ILE A 38 -29.57 -3.65 49.57
C ILE A 38 -30.28 -4.94 49.16
N TYR A 39 -31.18 -5.41 50.01
CA TYR A 39 -31.95 -6.61 49.70
C TYR A 39 -33.33 -6.31 49.14
N PHE A 40 -33.84 -5.12 49.39
CA PHE A 40 -35.16 -4.68 48.92
C PHE A 40 -35.21 -3.16 48.77
N LEU A 41 -35.78 -2.70 47.67
CA LEU A 41 -36.19 -1.31 47.46
C LEU A 41 -37.66 -1.24 47.08
N PRO A 42 -38.42 -0.28 47.59
CA PRO A 42 -39.82 -0.10 47.15
C PRO A 42 -39.86 0.43 45.70
N SER A 43 -40.88 0.07 44.93
CA SER A 43 -41.15 0.64 43.63
C SER A 43 -41.75 2.04 43.79
N ILE A 44 -40.90 3.06 43.77
CA ILE A 44 -41.21 4.46 44.01
C ILE A 44 -40.50 5.37 43.00
N PRO A 45 -41.04 6.53 42.68
CA PRO A 45 -40.49 7.42 41.66
C PRO A 45 -39.06 7.89 41.94
N ASN A 46 -38.71 8.24 43.21
CA ASN A 46 -37.43 8.87 43.51
C ASN A 46 -36.68 8.13 44.62
N ILE A 47 -35.46 7.67 44.31
CA ILE A 47 -34.60 6.89 45.17
C ILE A 47 -33.23 7.58 45.30
N PHE A 48 -32.86 7.97 46.52
CA PHE A 48 -31.59 8.60 46.85
C PHE A 48 -30.76 7.67 47.73
N LEU A 49 -29.62 7.20 47.25
CA LEU A 49 -28.72 6.23 47.88
C LEU A 49 -27.26 6.70 47.91
N GLY A 50 -27.00 7.94 47.55
CA GLY A 50 -25.64 8.47 47.50
C GLY A 50 -24.92 8.50 48.83
N GLY A 51 -23.60 8.54 48.83
CA GLY A 51 -22.82 8.58 50.07
C GLY A 51 -22.93 7.32 50.92
N ASN A 52 -23.04 6.15 50.30
CA ASN A 52 -23.11 4.86 50.99
C ASN A 52 -21.86 3.99 50.69
N LYS A 53 -21.90 2.71 51.03
CA LYS A 53 -20.79 1.75 50.84
C LYS A 53 -21.20 0.57 49.94
N LEU A 54 -22.11 0.81 49.01
CA LEU A 54 -22.62 -0.22 48.09
C LEU A 54 -21.52 -0.67 47.13
N VAL A 55 -21.28 -1.98 47.07
CA VAL A 55 -20.30 -2.60 46.18
C VAL A 55 -20.98 -3.22 44.95
N THR A 56 -22.14 -3.79 45.13
CA THR A 56 -22.97 -4.40 44.09
C THR A 56 -24.43 -4.08 44.32
N LEU A 57 -25.22 -4.12 43.28
CA LEU A 57 -26.65 -4.01 43.33
C LEU A 57 -27.31 -5.38 43.17
N PRO A 58 -28.28 -5.73 44.02
CA PRO A 58 -29.01 -6.96 43.88
C PRO A 58 -29.93 -6.86 42.66
N ASN A 59 -30.22 -7.98 42.04
CA ASN A 59 -31.18 -8.08 40.93
C ASN A 59 -32.63 -7.98 41.50
N ILE A 60 -33.04 -6.76 41.85
CA ILE A 60 -34.38 -6.47 42.39
C ILE A 60 -35.19 -5.77 41.28
N PRO A 61 -36.46 -6.18 41.02
CA PRO A 61 -37.32 -5.45 40.11
C PRO A 61 -37.59 -4.05 40.67
N LEU A 62 -36.98 -3.03 40.01
CA LEU A 62 -37.16 -1.64 40.37
C LEU A 62 -38.07 -0.96 39.36
N THR A 63 -38.89 -0.03 39.84
CA THR A 63 -39.61 0.95 39.00
C THR A 63 -39.33 2.34 39.62
N ALA A 64 -38.56 3.14 38.93
CA ALA A 64 -38.25 4.48 39.40
C ALA A 64 -38.08 5.43 38.20
N ASN A 65 -38.29 6.71 38.42
CA ASN A 65 -38.04 7.77 37.47
C ASN A 65 -36.65 8.41 37.70
N PHE A 66 -36.22 8.43 38.96
CA PHE A 66 -34.98 9.03 39.39
C PHE A 66 -34.26 8.11 40.38
N ILE A 67 -32.99 7.79 40.07
CA ILE A 67 -32.10 7.04 40.97
C ILE A 67 -30.78 7.79 41.08
N GLN A 68 -30.38 8.03 42.37
CA GLN A 68 -29.10 8.64 42.68
C GLN A 68 -28.29 7.69 43.55
N LEU A 69 -27.12 7.26 43.03
CA LEU A 69 -26.20 6.29 43.60
C LEU A 69 -24.76 6.81 43.64
N SER A 70 -24.56 8.12 43.53
CA SER A 70 -23.20 8.70 43.59
C SER A 70 -22.51 8.41 44.94
N GLU A 71 -21.17 8.52 44.92
CA GLU A 71 -20.35 8.32 46.12
C GLU A 71 -20.56 6.93 46.77
N ASN A 72 -20.59 5.90 45.96
CA ASN A 72 -20.64 4.51 46.40
C ASN A 72 -19.35 3.76 45.97
N ARG A 73 -19.38 2.44 45.97
CA ARG A 73 -18.23 1.59 45.62
C ARG A 73 -18.57 0.57 44.55
N LEU A 74 -19.47 0.93 43.62
CA LEU A 74 -19.87 0.09 42.51
C LEU A 74 -18.70 -0.04 41.53
N GLU A 75 -18.29 -1.28 41.22
CA GLU A 75 -17.09 -1.55 40.42
C GLU A 75 -17.45 -2.20 39.06
N ASN A 76 -18.52 -2.99 39.04
CA ASN A 76 -18.90 -3.78 37.86
C ASN A 76 -19.93 -3.04 37.02
N LEU A 77 -19.62 -2.83 35.73
CA LEU A 77 -20.56 -2.24 34.77
C LEU A 77 -21.83 -3.08 34.56
N ASN A 78 -21.85 -4.33 34.99
CA ASN A 78 -23.08 -5.12 35.00
C ASN A 78 -24.18 -4.50 35.86
N ASP A 79 -23.83 -3.83 36.95
CA ASP A 79 -24.78 -3.10 37.76
C ASP A 79 -25.38 -1.92 37.00
N LEU A 80 -24.60 -1.27 36.13
CA LEU A 80 -25.12 -0.23 35.22
C LEU A 80 -26.11 -0.82 34.20
N TYR A 81 -25.76 -1.96 33.53
CA TYR A 81 -26.70 -2.60 32.62
C TYR A 81 -28.03 -2.98 33.29
N PHE A 82 -27.97 -3.44 34.54
CA PHE A 82 -29.18 -3.71 35.36
C PHE A 82 -30.00 -2.45 35.59
N LEU A 83 -29.36 -1.37 35.99
CA LEU A 83 -30.06 -0.07 36.23
C LEU A 83 -30.65 0.50 34.94
N LEU A 84 -29.99 0.32 33.82
CA LEU A 84 -30.50 0.76 32.50
C LEU A 84 -31.76 0.00 32.08
N GLN A 85 -32.08 -1.14 32.69
CA GLN A 85 -33.32 -1.90 32.43
C GLN A 85 -34.50 -1.43 33.29
N VAL A 86 -34.28 -0.50 34.24
CA VAL A 86 -35.35 -0.01 35.13
C VAL A 86 -36.38 0.78 34.32
N PRO A 87 -37.66 0.33 34.30
CA PRO A 87 -38.70 0.97 33.52
C PRO A 87 -38.96 2.39 33.95
N ARG A 88 -39.21 3.31 32.99
CA ARG A 88 -39.52 4.74 33.23
C ARG A 88 -38.41 5.54 33.89
N LEU A 89 -37.21 4.99 33.99
CA LEU A 89 -36.05 5.73 34.53
C LEU A 89 -35.69 6.87 33.58
N GLN A 90 -35.74 8.10 34.08
CA GLN A 90 -35.41 9.31 33.32
C GLN A 90 -34.04 9.86 33.67
N ILE A 91 -33.66 9.80 34.91
CA ILE A 91 -32.39 10.35 35.42
C ILE A 91 -31.68 9.31 36.28
N LEU A 92 -30.43 9.02 35.93
CA LEU A 92 -29.55 8.11 36.67
C LEU A 92 -28.24 8.80 36.99
N ILE A 93 -27.91 8.87 38.28
CA ILE A 93 -26.70 9.51 38.80
C ILE A 93 -25.81 8.48 39.47
N LEU A 94 -24.61 8.25 38.91
CA LEU A 94 -23.64 7.25 39.33
C LEU A 94 -22.23 7.84 39.48
N ASN A 95 -22.11 9.15 39.62
CA ASN A 95 -20.81 9.80 39.79
C ASN A 95 -20.07 9.30 41.03
N GLN A 96 -18.74 9.37 41.02
CA GLN A 96 -17.91 8.99 42.15
C GLN A 96 -18.16 7.55 42.61
N ASN A 97 -18.14 6.65 41.67
CA ASN A 97 -18.09 5.21 41.90
C ASN A 97 -16.74 4.64 41.40
N ARG A 98 -16.65 3.35 41.17
CA ARG A 98 -15.40 2.67 40.76
C ARG A 98 -15.60 1.77 39.55
N PHE A 99 -16.53 2.10 38.65
CA PHE A 99 -16.78 1.30 37.48
C PHE A 99 -15.51 1.13 36.64
N SER A 100 -14.97 -0.10 36.64
CA SER A 100 -13.66 -0.40 36.10
C SER A 100 -13.59 -1.70 35.30
N PHE A 101 -14.57 -2.59 35.44
CA PHE A 101 -14.59 -3.86 34.72
C PHE A 101 -16.02 -4.27 34.35
N CYS A 102 -16.08 -5.21 33.39
CA CYS A 102 -17.33 -5.72 32.84
C CYS A 102 -17.17 -7.21 32.55
N HIS A 103 -18.17 -8.01 32.89
CA HIS A 103 -18.25 -9.38 32.43
C HIS A 103 -18.98 -9.42 31.07
N GLN A 104 -18.33 -10.01 30.06
CA GLN A 104 -18.94 -10.20 28.76
C GLN A 104 -20.17 -11.09 28.89
N ASN A 105 -21.32 -10.64 28.44
CA ASN A 105 -22.58 -11.38 28.15
C ASN A 105 -23.85 -10.66 28.64
N HIS A 106 -23.91 -9.33 28.49
CA HIS A 106 -25.18 -8.65 28.71
C HIS A 106 -25.80 -8.25 27.36
N ALA A 107 -27.09 -8.56 27.19
CA ALA A 107 -27.85 -7.98 26.10
C ALA A 107 -27.95 -6.46 26.33
N PRO A 108 -27.75 -5.65 25.27
CA PRO A 108 -27.96 -4.20 25.39
C PRO A 108 -29.34 -3.92 25.95
N SER A 109 -29.41 -3.05 26.95
CA SER A 109 -30.69 -2.66 27.53
C SER A 109 -31.33 -1.57 26.65
N GLU A 110 -32.54 -1.82 26.18
CA GLU A 110 -33.34 -0.77 25.58
C GLU A 110 -34.08 -0.01 26.69
N ASN A 111 -33.68 1.23 26.95
CA ASN A 111 -34.41 2.12 27.86
C ASN A 111 -34.81 3.40 27.14
N PRO A 112 -36.00 3.42 26.55
CA PRO A 112 -36.45 4.59 25.80
C PRO A 112 -36.85 5.79 26.68
N SER A 113 -36.77 5.66 28.00
CA SER A 113 -37.18 6.72 28.92
C SER A 113 -36.00 7.49 29.53
N LEU A 114 -34.77 6.97 29.39
CA LEU A 114 -33.59 7.59 30.04
C LEU A 114 -33.17 8.84 29.25
N GLU A 115 -33.22 9.99 29.93
CA GLU A 115 -32.87 11.29 29.38
C GLU A 115 -31.50 11.79 29.84
N LYS A 116 -31.09 11.48 31.08
CA LYS A 116 -29.84 11.98 31.66
C LYS A 116 -29.10 10.89 32.38
N LEU A 117 -27.82 10.73 32.03
CA LEU A 117 -26.92 9.77 32.65
C LEU A 117 -25.63 10.46 33.13
N PHE A 118 -25.34 10.31 34.41
CA PHE A 118 -24.15 10.88 35.04
C PHE A 118 -23.23 9.77 35.51
N LEU A 119 -22.08 9.60 34.84
CA LEU A 119 -21.07 8.58 35.10
C LEU A 119 -19.69 9.21 35.40
N GLY A 120 -19.66 10.48 35.74
CA GLY A 120 -18.41 11.18 36.05
C GLY A 120 -17.66 10.59 37.25
N GLU A 121 -16.35 10.82 37.32
CA GLU A 121 -15.49 10.38 38.43
C GLU A 121 -15.55 8.84 38.64
N ASN A 122 -15.37 8.10 37.58
CA ASN A 122 -15.27 6.64 37.57
C ASN A 122 -13.95 6.18 36.90
N MET A 123 -13.84 4.92 36.55
CA MET A 123 -12.63 4.32 35.95
C MET A 123 -12.96 3.59 34.65
N LEU A 124 -13.82 4.15 33.80
CA LEU A 124 -14.31 3.50 32.57
C LEU A 124 -13.18 3.13 31.62
N GLN A 125 -12.07 3.88 31.64
CA GLN A 125 -10.88 3.58 30.86
C GLN A 125 -10.43 2.12 31.02
N LEU A 126 -10.43 1.58 32.24
CA LEU A 126 -9.96 0.22 32.52
C LEU A 126 -10.83 -0.84 31.83
N ALA A 127 -12.15 -0.65 31.82
CA ALA A 127 -13.08 -1.55 31.15
C ALA A 127 -12.92 -1.46 29.61
N TRP A 128 -12.76 -0.26 29.08
CA TRP A 128 -12.64 -0.03 27.65
C TRP A 128 -11.28 -0.47 27.08
N GLU A 129 -10.19 -0.30 27.82
CA GLU A 129 -8.87 -0.86 27.45
C GLU A 129 -8.88 -2.39 27.43
N ALA A 130 -9.66 -3.03 28.29
CA ALA A 130 -9.85 -4.48 28.26
C ALA A 130 -10.73 -4.96 27.08
N GLY A 131 -11.19 -4.05 26.21
CA GLY A 131 -12.06 -4.38 25.09
C GLY A 131 -13.49 -4.75 25.50
N SER A 132 -13.92 -4.35 26.69
CA SER A 132 -15.19 -4.78 27.28
C SER A 132 -16.20 -3.66 27.35
N CYS A 133 -17.51 -3.99 27.19
CA CYS A 133 -18.64 -3.06 27.36
C CYS A 133 -18.60 -1.80 26.49
N TRP A 134 -18.11 -1.90 25.26
CA TRP A 134 -18.18 -0.80 24.29
C TRP A 134 -19.61 -0.48 23.84
N ASP A 135 -20.52 -1.41 24.06
CA ASP A 135 -21.95 -1.31 23.76
C ASP A 135 -22.82 -0.80 24.92
N VAL A 136 -22.19 -0.31 25.99
CA VAL A 136 -22.87 0.09 27.22
C VAL A 136 -23.97 1.15 27.01
N PHE A 137 -23.86 1.99 25.98
CA PHE A 137 -24.86 3.00 25.64
C PHE A 137 -25.79 2.57 24.49
N LYS A 138 -25.66 1.34 24.00
CA LYS A 138 -26.55 0.82 22.97
C LYS A 138 -27.98 0.70 23.50
N GLY A 139 -28.96 1.20 22.73
CA GLY A 139 -30.36 1.22 23.16
C GLY A 139 -30.80 2.44 23.95
N LEU A 140 -29.93 3.42 24.20
CA LEU A 140 -30.27 4.68 24.88
C LEU A 140 -30.59 5.80 23.86
N SER A 141 -31.47 5.52 22.91
CA SER A 141 -31.77 6.44 21.80
C SER A 141 -32.42 7.77 22.23
N HIS A 142 -32.98 7.86 23.44
CA HIS A 142 -33.60 9.06 23.97
C HIS A 142 -32.71 9.83 24.96
N LEU A 143 -31.48 9.36 25.20
CA LEU A 143 -30.55 10.04 26.08
C LEU A 143 -30.16 11.41 25.51
N GLN A 144 -30.40 12.46 26.27
CA GLN A 144 -30.13 13.85 25.89
C GLN A 144 -28.82 14.38 26.49
N ILE A 145 -28.47 13.95 27.69
CA ILE A 145 -27.30 14.45 28.40
C ILE A 145 -26.49 13.27 28.98
N LEU A 146 -25.19 13.25 28.67
CA LEU A 146 -24.25 12.26 29.17
C LEU A 146 -23.00 12.93 29.78
N TYR A 147 -22.71 12.59 31.04
CA TYR A 147 -21.51 13.05 31.70
C TYR A 147 -20.52 11.88 31.90
N LEU A 148 -19.34 12.03 31.35
CA LEU A 148 -18.22 11.08 31.44
C LEU A 148 -16.93 11.76 31.96
N ASN A 149 -17.07 12.89 32.63
CA ASN A 149 -15.94 13.65 33.18
C ASN A 149 -15.11 12.81 34.15
N LYS A 150 -13.79 13.02 34.19
CA LYS A 150 -12.85 12.35 35.11
C LYS A 150 -12.96 10.81 35.13
N ASN A 151 -12.92 10.21 33.92
CA ASN A 151 -12.93 8.75 33.73
C ASN A 151 -11.58 8.20 33.27
N TYR A 152 -10.54 9.06 33.23
CA TYR A 152 -9.19 8.75 32.77
C TYR A 152 -9.12 8.35 31.25
N LEU A 153 -10.16 8.61 30.46
CA LEU A 153 -10.29 8.22 29.09
C LEU A 153 -9.14 8.78 28.24
N ASN A 154 -8.35 7.92 27.60
CA ASN A 154 -7.30 8.28 26.66
C ASN A 154 -7.75 8.05 25.20
N PHE A 155 -8.80 7.28 24.97
CA PHE A 155 -9.49 7.08 23.69
C PHE A 155 -10.99 6.87 23.92
N LEU A 156 -11.75 6.99 22.85
CA LEU A 156 -13.17 6.62 22.81
C LEU A 156 -13.30 5.34 21.98
N PRO A 157 -14.01 4.30 22.46
CA PRO A 157 -14.25 3.11 21.63
C PRO A 157 -14.99 3.46 20.35
N PRO A 158 -14.60 2.91 19.18
CA PRO A 158 -15.21 3.25 17.91
C PRO A 158 -16.73 3.03 17.93
N GLY A 159 -17.49 4.09 17.61
CA GLY A 159 -18.94 4.03 17.55
C GLY A 159 -19.65 3.92 18.89
N VAL A 160 -18.99 4.15 20.02
CA VAL A 160 -19.58 4.07 21.38
C VAL A 160 -20.83 4.96 21.53
N PHE A 161 -20.87 6.09 20.84
CA PHE A 161 -21.99 7.02 20.86
C PHE A 161 -22.94 6.89 19.64
N HIS A 162 -22.69 5.96 18.74
CA HIS A 162 -23.44 5.86 17.47
C HIS A 162 -24.96 5.72 17.64
N HIS A 163 -25.39 5.06 18.71
CA HIS A 163 -26.80 4.83 18.98
C HIS A 163 -27.49 5.97 19.77
N LEU A 164 -26.75 6.99 20.20
CA LEU A 164 -27.26 8.10 21.00
C LEU A 164 -27.85 9.21 20.10
N THR A 165 -28.91 8.90 19.39
CA THR A 165 -29.50 9.79 18.37
C THR A 165 -30.12 11.06 18.92
N ALA A 166 -30.52 11.09 20.20
CA ALA A 166 -31.10 12.26 20.85
C ALA A 166 -30.08 13.04 21.70
N LEU A 167 -28.79 12.63 21.70
CA LEU A 167 -27.80 13.26 22.58
C LEU A 167 -27.49 14.69 22.12
N ARG A 168 -27.69 15.65 23.02
CA ARG A 168 -27.42 17.07 22.80
C ARG A 168 -26.27 17.60 23.62
N GLY A 169 -26.06 17.05 24.83
CA GLY A 169 -25.00 17.47 25.73
C GLY A 169 -24.09 16.33 26.14
N LEU A 170 -22.77 16.49 25.91
CA LEU A 170 -21.74 15.53 26.28
C LEU A 170 -20.64 16.24 27.05
N SER A 171 -20.31 15.74 28.26
CA SER A 171 -19.12 16.18 28.98
C SER A 171 -18.10 15.06 29.05
N LEU A 172 -16.93 15.32 28.46
CA LEU A 172 -15.70 14.50 28.49
C LEU A 172 -14.59 15.21 29.31
N LYS A 173 -14.98 16.20 30.13
CA LYS A 173 -14.08 17.04 30.90
C LYS A 173 -13.12 16.25 31.78
N ASP A 174 -11.89 16.77 31.97
CA ASP A 174 -10.87 16.21 32.87
C ASP A 174 -10.55 14.73 32.54
N ASN A 175 -10.40 14.40 31.28
CA ASN A 175 -9.93 13.08 30.80
C ASN A 175 -8.50 13.17 30.24
N ARG A 176 -8.08 12.22 29.39
CA ARG A 176 -6.73 12.15 28.82
C ARG A 176 -6.75 12.03 27.31
N LEU A 177 -7.82 12.49 26.67
CA LEU A 177 -7.99 12.41 25.24
C LEU A 177 -6.94 13.27 24.52
N THR A 178 -6.21 12.69 23.57
CA THR A 178 -5.18 13.37 22.79
C THR A 178 -5.67 13.74 21.39
N VAL A 179 -6.55 12.91 20.83
CA VAL A 179 -7.11 13.05 19.48
C VAL A 179 -8.58 12.65 19.53
N LEU A 180 -9.38 13.31 18.72
CA LEU A 180 -10.73 12.90 18.35
C LEU A 180 -10.76 12.64 16.84
N SER A 181 -11.46 11.60 16.43
CA SER A 181 -11.62 11.24 15.02
C SER A 181 -13.01 11.60 14.51
N PRO A 182 -13.18 11.86 13.21
CA PRO A 182 -14.49 11.98 12.61
C PRO A 182 -15.34 10.74 12.91
N GLY A 183 -16.52 10.94 13.50
CA GLY A 183 -17.41 9.86 13.92
C GLY A 183 -17.29 9.46 15.40
N ASP A 184 -16.35 9.98 16.16
CA ASP A 184 -16.28 9.77 17.62
C ASP A 184 -17.39 10.52 18.36
N LEU A 185 -17.90 11.61 17.79
CA LEU A 185 -18.95 12.42 18.37
C LEU A 185 -20.32 12.08 17.75
N PRO A 186 -21.42 12.17 18.53
CA PRO A 186 -22.78 12.01 18.01
C PRO A 186 -23.13 13.11 16.99
N ALA A 187 -23.83 12.76 15.91
CA ALA A 187 -24.16 13.71 14.85
C ALA A 187 -25.07 14.88 15.27
N ASN A 188 -25.87 14.69 16.32
CA ASN A 188 -26.84 15.70 16.81
C ASN A 188 -26.36 16.43 18.08
N LEU A 189 -25.05 16.35 18.36
CA LEU A 189 -24.50 17.00 19.54
C LEU A 189 -24.53 18.52 19.39
N GLU A 190 -25.06 19.21 20.42
CA GLU A 190 -25.16 20.67 20.45
C GLU A 190 -24.12 21.28 21.39
N ILE A 191 -23.84 20.61 22.52
CA ILE A 191 -22.95 21.12 23.56
C ILE A 191 -21.90 20.05 23.90
N LEU A 192 -20.64 20.43 23.79
CA LEU A 192 -19.49 19.58 24.11
C LEU A 192 -18.58 20.26 25.15
N ASP A 193 -18.39 19.63 26.30
CA ASP A 193 -17.34 20.00 27.24
C ASP A 193 -16.21 18.96 27.17
N ILE A 194 -15.07 19.37 26.61
CA ILE A 194 -13.86 18.55 26.49
C ILE A 194 -12.65 19.26 27.15
N SER A 195 -12.94 20.19 28.07
CA SER A 195 -11.93 20.90 28.82
C SER A 195 -11.09 19.95 29.70
N GLY A 196 -9.86 20.35 30.04
CA GLY A 196 -8.99 19.55 30.88
C GLY A 196 -8.54 18.23 30.28
N ASN A 197 -8.36 18.19 28.98
CA ASN A 197 -7.86 17.02 28.25
C ASN A 197 -6.42 17.21 27.75
N GLN A 198 -6.00 16.43 26.79
CA GLN A 198 -4.65 16.47 26.22
C GLN A 198 -4.68 16.66 24.68
N LEU A 199 -5.70 17.35 24.18
CA LEU A 199 -5.82 17.60 22.75
C LEU A 199 -4.63 18.41 22.25
N LEU A 200 -4.03 17.95 21.15
CA LEU A 200 -2.82 18.52 20.58
C LEU A 200 -3.13 19.49 19.43
N SER A 201 -3.82 19.00 18.41
CA SER A 201 -4.26 19.76 17.24
C SER A 201 -5.63 19.23 16.80
N PRO A 202 -6.74 19.77 17.36
CA PRO A 202 -8.06 19.29 17.01
C PRO A 202 -8.48 19.73 15.62
N ASP A 203 -9.16 18.83 14.90
CA ASP A 203 -9.74 19.11 13.60
C ASP A 203 -11.00 20.00 13.77
N PRO A 204 -11.06 21.19 13.16
CA PRO A 204 -12.21 22.09 13.22
C PRO A 204 -13.54 21.44 12.79
N ASP A 205 -13.50 20.53 11.82
CA ASP A 205 -14.69 19.88 11.26
C ASP A 205 -15.47 19.07 12.29
N LEU A 206 -14.79 18.62 13.36
CA LEU A 206 -15.42 17.91 14.47
C LEU A 206 -16.46 18.76 15.24
N PHE A 207 -16.30 20.07 15.20
CA PHE A 207 -17.11 21.01 15.96
C PHE A 207 -18.19 21.70 15.11
N ALA A 208 -18.25 21.43 13.82
CA ALA A 208 -19.11 22.15 12.88
C ALA A 208 -20.63 22.13 13.22
N SER A 209 -21.09 21.05 13.89
CA SER A 209 -22.50 20.89 14.29
C SER A 209 -22.82 21.47 15.67
N LEU A 210 -21.82 21.88 16.43
CA LEU A 210 -22.01 22.34 17.81
C LEU A 210 -22.56 23.77 17.88
N SER A 211 -23.30 24.05 18.96
CA SER A 211 -23.70 25.40 19.37
C SER A 211 -22.74 25.99 20.41
N ALA A 212 -22.17 25.12 21.24
CA ALA A 212 -21.21 25.50 22.27
C ALA A 212 -20.16 24.41 22.50
N VAL A 213 -18.91 24.82 22.74
CA VAL A 213 -17.79 23.94 23.05
C VAL A 213 -16.90 24.57 24.13
N ASP A 214 -16.42 23.73 25.06
CA ASP A 214 -15.35 24.10 26.01
C ASP A 214 -14.09 23.30 25.69
N LEU A 215 -13.02 24.00 25.29
CA LEU A 215 -11.72 23.46 24.91
C LEU A 215 -10.59 23.90 25.86
N THR A 216 -10.93 24.57 26.96
CA THR A 216 -9.94 25.12 27.89
C THR A 216 -9.08 24.04 28.52
N HIS A 217 -7.88 24.41 28.97
CA HIS A 217 -6.95 23.50 29.68
C HIS A 217 -6.56 22.24 28.90
N ASN A 218 -6.45 22.36 27.55
CA ASN A 218 -5.88 21.31 26.69
C ASN A 218 -4.38 21.54 26.44
N LYS A 219 -3.71 20.60 25.77
CA LYS A 219 -2.25 20.63 25.53
C LYS A 219 -1.92 20.94 24.07
N PHE A 220 -2.32 22.10 23.58
CA PHE A 220 -2.15 22.47 22.18
C PHE A 220 -0.67 22.53 21.78
N ILE A 221 -0.36 21.99 20.61
CA ILE A 221 0.93 22.12 19.94
C ILE A 221 0.82 23.27 18.94
N CYS A 222 1.51 24.38 19.18
CA CYS A 222 1.48 25.55 18.32
C CYS A 222 2.53 25.44 17.22
N GLU A 223 2.24 24.61 16.26
CA GLU A 223 2.97 24.41 15.03
C GLU A 223 2.02 24.65 13.84
N CYS A 224 2.51 24.58 12.63
CA CYS A 224 1.70 24.89 11.44
C CYS A 224 0.47 24.01 11.25
N GLU A 225 0.47 22.80 11.83
CA GLU A 225 -0.68 21.89 11.83
C GLU A 225 -1.89 22.46 12.59
N LEU A 226 -1.66 23.40 13.55
CA LEU A 226 -2.74 24.04 14.30
C LEU A 226 -3.38 25.20 13.55
N THR A 227 -2.84 25.62 12.41
CA THR A 227 -3.29 26.79 11.64
C THR A 227 -4.78 26.74 11.30
N ALA A 228 -5.26 25.58 10.84
CA ALA A 228 -6.67 25.39 10.48
C ALA A 228 -7.59 25.60 11.70
N PHE A 229 -7.18 25.10 12.89
CA PHE A 229 -7.92 25.26 14.12
C PHE A 229 -7.93 26.72 14.62
N ILE A 230 -6.79 27.43 14.56
CA ILE A 230 -6.70 28.84 14.91
C ILE A 230 -7.58 29.70 13.99
N HIS A 231 -7.55 29.42 12.69
CA HIS A 231 -8.40 30.12 11.73
C HIS A 231 -9.89 29.91 12.02
N TRP A 232 -10.28 28.67 12.29
CA TRP A 232 -11.64 28.32 12.71
C TRP A 232 -12.01 29.04 14.03
N LEU A 233 -11.14 29.02 15.04
CA LEU A 233 -11.37 29.65 16.34
C LEU A 233 -11.65 31.17 16.22
N ASN A 234 -10.98 31.82 15.29
CA ASN A 234 -11.14 33.27 15.03
C ASN A 234 -12.38 33.61 14.21
N GLN A 235 -12.93 32.66 13.47
CA GLN A 235 -14.05 32.89 12.54
C GLN A 235 -15.37 32.25 12.97
N THR A 236 -15.32 31.32 13.93
CA THR A 236 -16.48 30.54 14.32
C THR A 236 -17.54 31.39 15.00
N ASN A 237 -18.82 31.08 14.70
CA ASN A 237 -19.97 31.63 15.42
C ASN A 237 -20.41 30.78 16.61
N ILE A 238 -19.71 29.67 16.85
CA ILE A 238 -19.97 28.75 17.94
C ILE A 238 -19.56 29.41 19.27
N THR A 239 -20.36 29.26 20.31
CA THR A 239 -19.99 29.75 21.62
C THR A 239 -18.85 28.91 22.19
N VAL A 240 -17.63 29.46 22.18
CA VAL A 240 -16.48 28.83 22.83
C VAL A 240 -16.49 29.27 24.30
N SER A 241 -16.77 28.31 25.17
CA SER A 241 -16.82 28.55 26.63
C SER A 241 -15.42 28.67 27.22
N GLY A 242 -15.30 29.37 28.35
CA GLY A 242 -14.03 29.61 29.02
C GLY A 242 -13.33 30.91 28.60
N SER A 243 -12.28 31.26 29.34
CA SER A 243 -11.46 32.43 28.98
C SER A 243 -10.51 32.08 27.81
N PRO A 244 -10.37 32.94 26.81
CA PRO A 244 -9.35 32.76 25.76
C PRO A 244 -7.93 32.60 26.33
N ALA A 245 -7.65 33.17 27.50
CA ALA A 245 -6.36 33.03 28.18
C ALA A 245 -6.11 31.61 28.75
N GLU A 246 -7.15 30.80 28.90
CA GLU A 246 -7.07 29.41 29.38
C GLU A 246 -6.82 28.41 28.23
N MET A 247 -6.79 28.88 26.98
CA MET A 247 -6.34 28.15 25.80
C MET A 247 -4.95 28.65 25.41
N TYR A 248 -3.93 27.86 25.69
CA TYR A 248 -2.51 28.27 25.51
C TYR A 248 -1.69 27.16 24.87
N CYS A 249 -0.60 27.56 24.22
CA CYS A 249 0.39 26.66 23.66
C CYS A 249 1.11 25.89 24.77
N MET A 250 1.24 24.56 24.62
CA MET A 250 2.05 23.71 25.49
C MET A 250 3.41 23.40 24.86
N TYR A 251 3.47 23.28 23.55
CA TYR A 251 4.65 23.05 22.75
C TYR A 251 4.65 23.96 21.50
N PRO A 252 5.84 24.24 20.93
CA PRO A 252 7.20 24.00 21.47
C PRO A 252 7.49 24.83 22.73
N ASN A 253 8.54 24.45 23.47
CA ASN A 253 8.90 25.12 24.74
C ASN A 253 9.09 26.66 24.60
N SER A 254 9.48 27.12 23.41
CA SER A 254 9.62 28.55 23.09
C SER A 254 8.29 29.32 23.11
N LEU A 255 7.17 28.63 22.91
CA LEU A 255 5.82 29.19 22.85
C LEU A 255 4.97 28.75 24.04
N ALA A 256 5.54 27.98 24.99
CA ALA A 256 4.78 27.49 26.14
C ALA A 256 4.18 28.63 26.97
N GLY A 257 2.86 28.55 27.21
CA GLY A 257 2.10 29.56 27.93
C GLY A 257 1.64 30.76 27.09
N VAL A 258 1.96 30.81 25.81
CA VAL A 258 1.43 31.82 24.86
C VAL A 258 -0.05 31.48 24.57
N PRO A 259 -0.98 32.46 24.77
CA PRO A 259 -2.39 32.23 24.43
C PRO A 259 -2.57 31.93 22.92
N LEU A 260 -3.49 31.02 22.58
CA LEU A 260 -3.72 30.60 21.19
C LEU A 260 -4.07 31.77 20.26
N TYR A 261 -4.85 32.74 20.72
CA TYR A 261 -5.24 33.92 19.92
C TYR A 261 -4.07 34.83 19.56
N SER A 262 -2.94 34.72 20.23
CA SER A 262 -1.71 35.49 19.92
C SER A 262 -0.68 34.70 19.15
N PHE A 263 -0.95 33.44 18.83
CA PHE A 263 -0.10 32.62 18.00
C PHE A 263 -0.17 33.10 16.53
N SER A 264 0.99 33.51 15.99
CA SER A 264 1.08 33.92 14.58
C SER A 264 1.25 32.70 13.67
N THR A 265 0.40 32.60 12.68
CA THR A 265 0.47 31.58 11.61
C THR A 265 1.26 32.10 10.39
N GLU A 266 1.87 33.30 10.49
CA GLU A 266 2.72 33.84 9.42
C GLU A 266 3.92 32.93 9.17
N GLY A 267 4.13 32.58 7.91
CA GLY A 267 5.20 31.63 7.50
C GLY A 267 4.77 30.17 7.36
N CYS A 268 3.64 29.79 7.93
CA CYS A 268 3.16 28.40 7.79
C CYS A 268 2.75 28.04 6.36
N GLU A 269 2.21 28.99 5.60
CA GLU A 269 1.88 28.79 4.18
C GLU A 269 3.14 28.52 3.34
N GLU A 270 4.26 29.20 3.65
CA GLU A 270 5.53 28.98 2.96
C GLU A 270 6.10 27.59 3.28
N GLU A 271 5.95 27.12 4.51
CA GLU A 271 6.44 25.82 4.93
C GLU A 271 5.63 24.69 4.29
N GLU A 272 4.32 24.78 4.18
CA GLU A 272 3.45 23.83 3.52
C GLU A 272 3.78 23.70 2.03
N VAL A 273 4.00 24.83 1.34
CA VAL A 273 4.45 24.84 -0.06
C VAL A 273 5.82 24.18 -0.20
N LEU A 274 6.74 24.44 0.71
CA LEU A 274 8.07 23.84 0.69
C LEU A 274 8.03 22.32 0.92
N GLU A 275 7.22 21.84 1.85
CA GLU A 275 7.01 20.40 2.08
C GLU A 275 6.38 19.72 0.86
N SER A 276 5.37 20.32 0.25
CA SER A 276 4.76 19.85 -0.99
C SER A 276 5.77 19.78 -2.15
N LEU A 277 6.65 20.77 -2.26
CA LEU A 277 7.72 20.79 -3.25
C LEU A 277 8.76 19.70 -2.98
N LYS A 278 9.17 19.48 -1.73
CA LYS A 278 10.09 18.39 -1.35
C LYS A 278 9.49 17.02 -1.71
N PHE A 279 8.22 16.78 -1.41
CA PHE A 279 7.51 15.56 -1.74
C PHE A 279 7.42 15.32 -3.25
N SER A 280 7.05 16.37 -4.01
CA SER A 280 6.98 16.32 -5.47
C SER A 280 8.34 16.02 -6.10
N LEU A 281 9.41 16.65 -5.58
CA LEU A 281 10.78 16.41 -6.03
C LEU A 281 11.23 14.97 -5.71
N TYR A 282 10.89 14.46 -4.54
CA TYR A 282 11.18 13.08 -4.17
C TYR A 282 10.52 12.08 -5.13
N ILE A 283 9.23 12.27 -5.44
CA ILE A 283 8.52 11.43 -6.41
C ILE A 283 9.18 11.53 -7.79
N LEU A 284 9.51 12.74 -8.26
CA LEU A 284 10.15 12.94 -9.55
C LEU A 284 11.49 12.18 -9.64
N VAL A 285 12.34 12.30 -8.61
CA VAL A 285 13.62 11.62 -8.55
C VAL A 285 13.46 10.10 -8.52
N THR A 286 12.54 9.58 -7.71
CA THR A 286 12.30 8.12 -7.64
C THR A 286 11.76 7.56 -8.96
N VAL A 287 10.84 8.26 -9.62
CA VAL A 287 10.31 7.87 -10.94
C VAL A 287 11.42 7.90 -12.00
N THR A 288 12.23 8.95 -12.03
CA THR A 288 13.33 9.04 -13.01
C THR A 288 14.39 7.95 -12.81
N LEU A 289 14.75 7.64 -11.55
CA LEU A 289 15.68 6.55 -11.25
C LEU A 289 15.10 5.18 -11.63
N THR A 290 13.83 4.92 -11.36
CA THR A 290 13.18 3.66 -11.74
C THR A 290 13.09 3.50 -13.26
N LEU A 291 12.74 4.56 -13.98
CA LEU A 291 12.74 4.57 -15.45
C LEU A 291 14.14 4.32 -16.01
N PHE A 292 15.16 4.94 -15.44
CA PHE A 292 16.54 4.74 -15.84
C PHE A 292 17.00 3.29 -15.64
N LEU A 293 16.67 2.68 -14.50
CA LEU A 293 16.95 1.28 -14.23
C LEU A 293 16.21 0.35 -15.21
N VAL A 294 14.94 0.63 -15.50
CA VAL A 294 14.17 -0.13 -16.48
C VAL A 294 14.81 -0.04 -17.86
N VAL A 295 15.25 1.15 -18.29
CA VAL A 295 15.95 1.34 -19.57
C VAL A 295 17.26 0.53 -19.61
N ILE A 296 18.05 0.56 -18.54
CA ILE A 296 19.29 -0.25 -18.44
C ILE A 296 18.98 -1.75 -18.56
N LEU A 297 17.95 -2.23 -17.88
CA LEU A 297 17.53 -3.63 -17.93
C LEU A 297 17.02 -4.01 -19.32
N MET A 298 16.25 -3.13 -19.97
CA MET A 298 15.76 -3.30 -21.32
C MET A 298 16.91 -3.35 -22.34
N VAL A 299 17.88 -2.42 -22.24
CA VAL A 299 19.08 -2.43 -23.10
C VAL A 299 19.89 -3.70 -22.89
N LYS A 300 20.06 -4.15 -21.64
CA LYS A 300 20.78 -5.41 -21.30
C LYS A 300 20.07 -6.64 -21.86
N LYS A 301 18.73 -6.69 -21.75
CA LYS A 301 17.92 -7.85 -22.18
C LYS A 301 17.70 -7.89 -23.69
N PHE A 302 17.61 -6.73 -24.36
CA PHE A 302 17.26 -6.59 -25.76
C PHE A 302 18.37 -5.89 -26.57
N ARG A 303 19.65 -6.18 -26.29
CA ARG A 303 20.81 -5.53 -26.96
C ARG A 303 20.67 -5.44 -28.48
N GLY A 304 20.20 -6.50 -29.14
CA GLY A 304 19.99 -6.51 -30.59
C GLY A 304 18.77 -5.66 -31.03
N PHE A 305 17.66 -5.72 -30.31
CA PHE A 305 16.44 -4.99 -30.66
C PHE A 305 16.56 -3.48 -30.39
N CYS A 306 17.17 -3.08 -29.26
CA CYS A 306 17.44 -1.67 -28.96
C CYS A 306 18.35 -1.00 -29.99
N PHE A 307 19.36 -1.72 -30.50
CA PHE A 307 20.23 -1.22 -31.56
C PHE A 307 19.47 -0.96 -32.84
N ILE A 308 18.54 -1.84 -33.20
CA ILE A 308 17.68 -1.69 -34.40
C ILE A 308 16.72 -0.50 -34.22
N CYS A 309 16.08 -0.37 -33.08
CA CYS A 309 15.21 0.76 -32.78
C CYS A 309 15.96 2.10 -32.73
N TYR A 310 17.16 2.11 -32.14
CA TYR A 310 18.05 3.28 -32.12
C TYR A 310 18.44 3.71 -33.55
N LYS A 311 18.87 2.78 -34.38
CA LYS A 311 19.22 3.06 -35.79
C LYS A 311 18.01 3.58 -36.58
N LYS A 312 16.82 3.02 -36.34
CA LYS A 312 15.58 3.44 -36.99
C LYS A 312 15.13 4.83 -36.50
N ALA A 313 15.28 5.13 -35.20
CA ALA A 313 15.01 6.44 -34.65
C ALA A 313 16.01 7.50 -35.12
N LEU A 314 17.31 7.16 -35.23
CA LEU A 314 18.33 8.04 -35.79
C LEU A 314 18.07 8.35 -37.27
N SER A 315 17.65 7.35 -38.06
CA SER A 315 17.31 7.56 -39.46
C SER A 315 16.04 8.40 -39.67
N LEU A 316 15.18 8.49 -38.65
CA LEU A 316 14.00 9.37 -38.67
C LEU A 316 14.33 10.81 -38.25
N LEU A 317 15.31 11.00 -37.36
CA LEU A 317 15.72 12.30 -36.81
C LEU A 317 16.77 12.99 -37.67
N PHE A 318 17.68 12.23 -38.25
CA PHE A 318 18.69 12.72 -39.18
C PHE A 318 18.32 12.19 -40.55
N LYS A 319 17.72 13.04 -41.39
CA LYS A 319 17.50 12.80 -42.83
C LYS A 319 18.84 12.79 -43.56
N ASP A 320 19.69 11.80 -43.25
CA ASP A 320 20.74 11.47 -44.20
C ASP A 320 20.09 10.66 -45.34
N PRO A 321 20.29 11.06 -46.58
CA PRO A 321 19.88 10.25 -47.73
C PRO A 321 20.74 8.99 -47.75
N ILE A 322 20.29 7.95 -47.01
CA ILE A 322 20.79 6.61 -47.28
C ILE A 322 20.32 6.35 -48.71
N LYS A 323 21.24 6.59 -49.64
CA LYS A 323 21.11 6.13 -51.01
C LYS A 323 20.57 4.73 -50.94
N GLY A 324 19.35 4.54 -51.47
CA GLY A 324 18.86 3.20 -51.79
C GLY A 324 19.96 2.52 -52.57
N ARG A 325 20.61 1.54 -51.95
CA ARG A 325 21.38 0.58 -52.72
C ARG A 325 20.33 -0.18 -53.52
N GLU A 326 20.21 0.26 -54.77
CA GLU A 326 19.63 -0.56 -55.81
C GLU A 326 20.31 -1.93 -55.77
N SER A 327 19.47 -2.92 -55.95
CA SER A 327 19.77 -4.35 -56.09
C SER A 327 21.10 -4.66 -56.81
N ASP A 328 21.76 -5.71 -56.28
CA ASP A 328 22.53 -6.68 -56.98
C ASP A 328 23.96 -6.36 -57.37
N THR A 329 24.87 -6.24 -56.36
CA THR A 329 26.16 -6.94 -56.52
C THR A 329 26.83 -7.06 -55.15
N TYR A 330 26.59 -8.16 -54.47
CA TYR A 330 27.46 -8.57 -53.36
C TYR A 330 28.85 -8.86 -53.93
N LYS A 331 29.91 -8.40 -53.22
CA LYS A 331 31.29 -8.62 -53.65
C LYS A 331 31.65 -10.11 -53.58
N TYR A 332 31.04 -10.83 -52.58
CA TYR A 332 31.26 -12.25 -52.34
C TYR A 332 29.94 -13.02 -52.28
N ASP A 333 29.98 -14.30 -52.70
CA ASP A 333 28.83 -15.19 -52.57
C ASP A 333 28.59 -15.62 -51.13
N ALA A 334 29.68 -15.89 -50.36
CA ALA A 334 29.60 -16.18 -48.94
C ALA A 334 30.85 -15.78 -48.20
N TYR A 335 30.64 -15.30 -46.98
CA TYR A 335 31.70 -15.13 -45.98
C TYR A 335 31.79 -16.40 -45.14
N LEU A 336 32.98 -17.03 -45.12
CA LEU A 336 33.30 -18.17 -44.27
C LEU A 336 33.92 -17.68 -42.96
N CYS A 337 33.21 -17.90 -41.85
CA CYS A 337 33.69 -17.59 -40.51
C CYS A 337 34.08 -18.88 -39.81
N PHE A 338 35.37 -19.02 -39.48
CA PHE A 338 35.95 -20.15 -38.77
C PHE A 338 37.13 -19.72 -37.95
N SER A 339 37.61 -20.55 -36.99
CA SER A 339 38.82 -20.27 -36.24
C SER A 339 40.08 -20.52 -37.07
N SER A 340 41.05 -19.65 -37.03
CA SER A 340 42.34 -19.79 -37.73
C SER A 340 43.02 -21.13 -37.44
N LYS A 341 42.73 -21.77 -36.31
CA LYS A 341 43.25 -23.14 -36.00
C LYS A 341 42.61 -24.24 -36.84
N ASP A 342 41.49 -23.98 -37.51
CA ASP A 342 40.81 -24.92 -38.36
C ASP A 342 41.13 -24.67 -39.84
N PHE A 343 41.97 -23.69 -40.19
CA PHE A 343 42.23 -23.25 -41.57
C PHE A 343 42.69 -24.38 -42.48
N GLU A 344 43.62 -25.21 -42.07
CA GLU A 344 44.15 -26.32 -42.90
C GLU A 344 43.03 -27.32 -43.25
N TRP A 345 42.15 -27.60 -42.28
CA TRP A 345 41.01 -28.44 -42.51
C TRP A 345 39.98 -27.78 -43.46
N VAL A 346 39.67 -26.49 -43.22
CA VAL A 346 38.73 -25.72 -44.06
C VAL A 346 39.26 -25.64 -45.50
N GLN A 347 40.56 -25.42 -45.68
CA GLN A 347 41.16 -25.36 -47.00
C GLN A 347 40.96 -26.66 -47.76
N ASN A 348 41.25 -27.80 -47.14
CA ASN A 348 41.17 -29.11 -47.75
C ASN A 348 39.73 -29.60 -47.94
N ALA A 349 38.84 -29.35 -46.97
CA ALA A 349 37.47 -29.88 -46.97
C ALA A 349 36.45 -29.00 -47.72
N LEU A 350 36.66 -27.64 -47.74
CA LEU A 350 35.69 -26.71 -48.27
C LEU A 350 36.25 -25.83 -49.42
N LEU A 351 37.36 -25.12 -49.19
CA LEU A 351 37.85 -24.13 -50.14
C LEU A 351 38.24 -24.74 -51.48
N LYS A 352 38.97 -25.88 -51.49
CA LYS A 352 39.37 -26.60 -52.71
C LYS A 352 38.18 -27.04 -53.56
N HIS A 353 37.01 -27.25 -52.95
CA HIS A 353 35.80 -27.77 -53.62
C HIS A 353 34.79 -26.68 -53.96
N LEU A 354 34.82 -25.51 -53.28
CA LEU A 354 33.77 -24.50 -53.42
C LEU A 354 34.27 -23.16 -53.97
N ASP A 355 35.53 -22.75 -53.68
CA ASP A 355 36.02 -21.42 -54.04
C ASP A 355 36.63 -21.39 -55.45
N VAL A 356 36.17 -20.46 -56.30
CA VAL A 356 36.63 -20.22 -57.68
C VAL A 356 38.17 -19.98 -57.75
N GLN A 357 38.75 -19.39 -56.72
CA GLN A 357 40.19 -19.10 -56.72
C GLN A 357 41.05 -20.33 -56.51
N TYR A 358 40.52 -21.43 -55.96
CA TYR A 358 41.26 -22.69 -55.81
C TYR A 358 41.11 -23.60 -57.06
N SER A 359 39.99 -23.48 -57.81
CA SER A 359 39.77 -24.21 -59.07
C SER A 359 38.79 -23.45 -59.97
N PRO A 360 39.08 -23.28 -61.29
CA PRO A 360 38.16 -22.64 -62.23
C PRO A 360 36.82 -23.37 -62.40
N GLN A 361 36.73 -24.62 -61.91
CA GLN A 361 35.54 -25.44 -61.99
C GLN A 361 34.59 -25.18 -60.77
N ASN A 362 35.08 -24.50 -59.75
CA ASN A 362 34.31 -24.16 -58.59
C ASN A 362 33.40 -22.98 -58.89
N ARG A 363 32.35 -22.84 -58.03
CA ARG A 363 31.17 -21.98 -58.33
C ARG A 363 31.09 -20.69 -57.59
N PHE A 364 31.77 -20.59 -56.41
CA PHE A 364 31.55 -19.49 -55.50
C PHE A 364 32.79 -18.61 -55.30
N ASN A 365 32.58 -17.31 -55.21
CA ASN A 365 33.59 -16.37 -54.76
C ASN A 365 33.44 -16.21 -53.26
N LEU A 366 34.28 -16.90 -52.48
CA LEU A 366 34.22 -16.93 -51.02
C LEU A 366 35.13 -15.88 -50.44
N CYS A 367 34.72 -15.31 -49.29
CA CYS A 367 35.51 -14.41 -48.45
C CYS A 367 35.89 -15.11 -47.15
N PHE A 368 37.11 -15.01 -46.69
CA PHE A 368 37.58 -15.51 -45.41
C PHE A 368 38.80 -14.70 -44.90
N GLU A 369 39.01 -14.75 -43.58
CA GLU A 369 39.96 -13.87 -42.85
C GLU A 369 41.36 -13.93 -43.41
N GLU A 370 41.94 -15.11 -43.56
CA GLU A 370 43.34 -15.31 -43.89
C GLU A 370 43.77 -14.76 -45.26
N ARG A 371 42.78 -14.50 -46.14
CA ARG A 371 43.04 -13.98 -47.47
C ARG A 371 42.55 -12.55 -47.70
N ASP A 372 41.33 -12.27 -47.21
CA ASP A 372 40.56 -11.11 -47.69
C ASP A 372 40.49 -9.95 -46.65
N PHE A 373 40.95 -10.17 -45.40
CA PHE A 373 40.98 -9.11 -44.40
C PHE A 373 42.16 -8.17 -44.65
N MET A 374 41.91 -6.86 -44.57
CA MET A 374 42.96 -5.84 -44.77
C MET A 374 43.89 -5.76 -43.62
N PRO A 375 45.22 -5.98 -43.79
CA PRO A 375 46.20 -5.80 -42.76
C PRO A 375 46.28 -4.34 -42.31
N GLY A 376 46.26 -4.12 -40.98
CA GLY A 376 46.32 -2.77 -40.37
C GLY A 376 44.97 -2.11 -40.08
N GLU A 377 43.86 -2.63 -40.59
CA GLU A 377 42.54 -2.19 -40.19
C GLU A 377 42.04 -2.88 -38.89
N ASN A 378 41.09 -2.23 -38.25
CA ASN A 378 40.48 -2.80 -37.05
C ASN A 378 39.78 -4.13 -37.43
N HIS A 379 40.10 -5.19 -36.69
CA HIS A 379 39.56 -6.53 -36.95
C HIS A 379 38.02 -6.56 -36.96
N ILE A 380 37.34 -5.76 -36.11
CA ILE A 380 35.90 -5.61 -36.13
C ILE A 380 35.39 -5.00 -37.41
N ALA A 381 36.10 -3.99 -37.97
CA ALA A 381 35.73 -3.36 -39.21
C ALA A 381 35.82 -4.36 -40.39
N ASN A 382 36.90 -5.14 -40.43
CA ASN A 382 37.06 -6.23 -41.41
C ASN A 382 35.92 -7.26 -41.31
N ILE A 383 35.55 -7.72 -40.13
CA ILE A 383 34.41 -8.63 -39.92
C ILE A 383 33.11 -8.00 -40.40
N GLN A 384 32.87 -6.72 -40.06
CA GLN A 384 31.66 -6.01 -40.48
C GLN A 384 31.62 -5.89 -42.03
N ASP A 385 32.72 -5.50 -42.65
CA ASP A 385 32.77 -5.40 -44.13
C ASP A 385 32.52 -6.76 -44.79
N ALA A 386 33.17 -7.83 -44.34
CA ALA A 386 32.96 -9.17 -44.83
C ALA A 386 31.51 -9.64 -44.67
N VAL A 387 30.90 -9.39 -43.51
CA VAL A 387 29.51 -9.72 -43.22
C VAL A 387 28.54 -8.96 -44.15
N TRP A 388 28.77 -7.67 -44.42
CA TRP A 388 27.88 -6.85 -45.24
C TRP A 388 28.12 -6.95 -46.74
N SER A 389 29.36 -7.29 -47.15
CA SER A 389 29.74 -7.43 -48.57
C SER A 389 29.44 -8.82 -49.16
N SER A 390 29.07 -9.80 -48.33
CA SER A 390 28.77 -11.18 -48.75
C SER A 390 27.28 -11.46 -48.79
N ARG A 391 26.82 -12.24 -49.77
CA ARG A 391 25.42 -12.62 -49.94
C ARG A 391 24.95 -13.55 -48.82
N LYS A 392 25.75 -14.54 -48.45
CA LYS A 392 25.50 -15.47 -47.33
C LYS A 392 26.67 -15.45 -46.34
N ILE A 393 26.43 -15.94 -45.14
CA ILE A 393 27.45 -16.09 -44.13
C ILE A 393 27.41 -17.54 -43.64
N VAL A 394 28.54 -18.23 -43.71
CA VAL A 394 28.69 -19.62 -43.32
C VAL A 394 29.60 -19.68 -42.11
N CYS A 395 29.08 -20.01 -40.94
CA CYS A 395 29.85 -20.15 -39.72
C CYS A 395 30.14 -21.62 -39.43
N LEU A 396 31.43 -21.96 -39.44
CA LEU A 396 31.93 -23.33 -39.17
C LEU A 396 32.23 -23.51 -37.71
N VAL A 397 31.25 -24.01 -36.95
CA VAL A 397 31.29 -24.10 -35.50
C VAL A 397 32.01 -25.38 -35.07
N SER A 398 33.31 -25.23 -34.75
CA SER A 398 34.18 -26.26 -34.17
C SER A 398 34.40 -26.03 -32.66
N ARG A 399 35.17 -26.91 -32.03
CA ARG A 399 35.67 -26.68 -30.63
C ARG A 399 36.55 -25.45 -30.55
N HIS A 400 37.36 -25.16 -31.59
CA HIS A 400 38.23 -23.97 -31.62
C HIS A 400 37.37 -22.70 -31.80
N PHE A 401 36.38 -22.74 -32.72
CA PHE A 401 35.42 -21.65 -32.89
C PHE A 401 34.73 -21.22 -31.59
N LEU A 402 34.29 -22.16 -30.75
CA LEU A 402 33.59 -21.90 -29.52
C LEU A 402 34.51 -21.26 -28.41
N ARG A 403 35.84 -21.38 -28.60
CA ARG A 403 36.84 -20.79 -27.67
C ARG A 403 37.42 -19.48 -28.21
N ASP A 404 37.09 -19.14 -29.42
CA ASP A 404 37.60 -17.96 -30.09
C ASP A 404 36.58 -16.81 -29.96
N GLY A 405 36.99 -15.73 -29.27
CA GLY A 405 36.14 -14.55 -29.03
C GLY A 405 35.73 -13.85 -30.34
N TRP A 406 36.68 -13.82 -31.34
CA TRP A 406 36.41 -13.16 -32.62
C TRP A 406 35.39 -13.94 -33.47
N CYS A 407 35.48 -15.24 -33.47
CA CYS A 407 34.49 -16.10 -34.13
C CYS A 407 33.09 -15.93 -33.51
N LEU A 408 32.97 -15.84 -32.18
CA LEU A 408 31.70 -15.61 -31.53
C LEU A 408 31.15 -14.20 -31.79
N GLU A 409 32.02 -13.21 -31.90
CA GLU A 409 31.63 -11.84 -32.27
C GLU A 409 31.18 -11.77 -33.75
N ALA A 410 31.91 -12.38 -34.67
CA ALA A 410 31.51 -12.50 -36.08
C ALA A 410 30.15 -13.20 -36.24
N PHE A 411 29.89 -14.26 -35.45
CA PHE A 411 28.58 -14.92 -35.42
C PHE A 411 27.49 -13.96 -34.93
N SER A 412 27.76 -13.12 -33.89
CA SER A 412 26.82 -12.13 -33.40
C SER A 412 26.50 -11.04 -34.40
N TYR A 413 27.49 -10.57 -35.19
CA TYR A 413 27.31 -9.64 -36.30
C TYR A 413 26.48 -10.27 -37.44
N ALA A 414 26.77 -11.52 -37.79
CA ALA A 414 25.98 -12.27 -38.79
C ALA A 414 24.51 -12.43 -38.34
N GLN A 415 24.28 -12.72 -37.06
CA GLN A 415 22.93 -12.82 -36.53
C GLN A 415 22.21 -11.45 -36.53
N SER A 416 22.91 -10.37 -36.19
CA SER A 416 22.37 -9.01 -36.25
C SER A 416 21.96 -8.60 -37.64
N ARG A 417 22.76 -8.97 -38.69
CA ARG A 417 22.40 -8.76 -40.09
C ARG A 417 21.16 -9.54 -40.47
N CYS A 418 21.06 -10.82 -40.10
CA CYS A 418 19.87 -11.63 -40.38
C CYS A 418 18.59 -11.02 -39.78
N LEU A 419 18.68 -10.41 -38.60
CA LEU A 419 17.56 -9.70 -37.96
C LEU A 419 17.26 -8.38 -38.66
N ALA A 420 18.28 -7.66 -39.15
CA ALA A 420 18.09 -6.37 -39.81
C ALA A 420 17.42 -6.51 -41.18
N ASP A 421 17.84 -7.51 -41.96
CA ASP A 421 17.36 -7.75 -43.33
C ASP A 421 16.16 -8.71 -43.38
N LEU A 422 15.75 -9.29 -42.24
CA LEU A 422 14.76 -10.37 -42.11
C LEU A 422 15.10 -11.54 -43.05
N SER A 423 16.39 -11.76 -43.29
CA SER A 423 16.91 -12.68 -44.28
C SER A 423 17.50 -13.94 -43.63
N GLY A 424 17.40 -15.04 -44.34
CA GLY A 424 18.08 -16.30 -43.98
C GLY A 424 19.55 -16.33 -44.44
N ALA A 425 20.29 -15.23 -44.23
CA ALA A 425 21.67 -15.11 -44.74
C ALA A 425 22.69 -15.95 -43.97
N LEU A 426 22.41 -16.34 -42.73
CA LEU A 426 23.34 -17.10 -41.87
C LEU A 426 23.10 -18.61 -42.00
N ILE A 427 24.14 -19.33 -42.32
CA ILE A 427 24.21 -20.79 -42.38
C ILE A 427 25.19 -21.24 -41.28
N MET A 428 24.70 -22.01 -40.33
CA MET A 428 25.53 -22.58 -39.26
C MET A 428 25.88 -24.03 -39.61
N VAL A 429 27.16 -24.36 -39.62
CA VAL A 429 27.67 -25.72 -39.83
C VAL A 429 28.44 -26.17 -38.60
N VAL A 430 28.02 -27.26 -38.01
CA VAL A 430 28.70 -27.84 -36.84
C VAL A 430 29.69 -28.89 -37.28
N VAL A 431 30.95 -28.74 -36.90
CA VAL A 431 32.09 -29.60 -37.28
C VAL A 431 32.57 -30.40 -36.08
N GLY A 432 32.76 -31.72 -36.29
CA GLY A 432 33.21 -32.64 -35.26
C GLY A 432 32.20 -33.06 -34.20
N SER A 433 32.60 -33.86 -33.23
CA SER A 433 31.75 -34.45 -32.17
C SER A 433 31.36 -33.46 -31.10
N LEU A 434 30.62 -32.41 -31.44
CA LEU A 434 30.08 -31.45 -30.49
C LEU A 434 28.68 -31.87 -29.97
N SER A 435 28.51 -32.02 -28.66
CA SER A 435 27.21 -32.29 -28.08
C SER A 435 26.34 -31.02 -28.07
N GLN A 436 25.02 -31.20 -28.12
CA GLN A 436 24.07 -30.08 -28.00
C GLN A 436 24.31 -29.26 -26.76
N PHE A 437 24.70 -29.90 -25.64
CA PHE A 437 25.00 -29.23 -24.39
C PHE A 437 26.14 -28.20 -24.49
N HIS A 438 27.21 -28.57 -25.22
CA HIS A 438 28.34 -27.66 -25.46
C HIS A 438 27.94 -26.45 -26.31
N LEU A 439 27.12 -26.66 -27.35
CA LEU A 439 26.62 -25.58 -28.20
C LEU A 439 25.67 -24.64 -27.44
N MET A 440 24.77 -25.16 -26.57
CA MET A 440 23.81 -24.39 -25.84
C MET A 440 24.42 -23.51 -24.73
N LYS A 441 25.68 -23.76 -24.33
CA LYS A 441 26.41 -22.94 -23.36
C LYS A 441 26.72 -21.52 -23.92
N HIS A 442 26.81 -21.37 -25.22
CA HIS A 442 27.14 -20.10 -25.87
C HIS A 442 25.87 -19.36 -26.27
N GLN A 443 25.63 -18.20 -25.67
CA GLN A 443 24.40 -17.41 -25.83
C GLN A 443 24.05 -17.07 -27.30
N PRO A 444 25.00 -16.63 -28.17
CA PRO A 444 24.70 -16.32 -29.56
C PRO A 444 24.20 -17.52 -30.37
N ILE A 445 24.73 -18.71 -30.10
CA ILE A 445 24.47 -19.95 -30.88
C ILE A 445 23.21 -20.67 -30.38
N ARG A 446 22.85 -20.50 -29.13
CA ARG A 446 21.75 -21.22 -28.45
C ARG A 446 20.42 -21.20 -29.23
N GLY A 447 20.04 -20.05 -29.83
CA GLY A 447 18.81 -19.91 -30.57
C GLY A 447 18.74 -20.80 -31.84
N PHE A 448 19.87 -20.96 -32.52
CA PHE A 448 19.99 -21.84 -33.72
C PHE A 448 19.94 -23.31 -33.33
N VAL A 449 20.56 -23.67 -32.23
CA VAL A 449 20.54 -25.05 -31.72
C VAL A 449 19.15 -25.46 -31.24
N GLN A 450 18.44 -24.60 -30.55
CA GLN A 450 17.06 -24.86 -30.07
C GLN A 450 16.07 -25.04 -31.23
N LYS A 451 16.26 -24.29 -32.31
CA LYS A 451 15.40 -24.39 -33.50
C LYS A 451 15.87 -25.46 -34.50
N GLN A 452 16.93 -26.18 -34.18
CA GLN A 452 17.57 -27.17 -35.07
C GLN A 452 17.93 -26.60 -36.48
N GLN A 453 18.27 -25.32 -36.55
CA GLN A 453 18.60 -24.59 -37.77
C GLN A 453 20.10 -24.61 -38.06
N TYR A 454 20.70 -25.80 -38.12
CA TYR A 454 22.11 -25.97 -38.41
C TYR A 454 22.34 -27.23 -39.22
N LEU A 455 23.43 -27.24 -40.03
CA LEU A 455 23.93 -28.38 -40.71
C LEU A 455 25.02 -29.04 -39.86
N ARG A 456 25.16 -30.36 -39.91
CA ARG A 456 26.23 -31.09 -39.26
C ARG A 456 27.17 -31.68 -40.34
N TRP A 457 28.44 -31.42 -40.17
CA TRP A 457 29.46 -32.03 -41.05
C TRP A 457 29.41 -33.55 -40.91
N PRO A 458 29.43 -34.34 -42.03
CA PRO A 458 29.36 -35.78 -41.97
C PRO A 458 30.63 -36.39 -41.36
N GLU A 459 30.47 -37.46 -40.63
CA GLU A 459 31.60 -38.24 -40.10
C GLU A 459 32.12 -39.25 -41.09
N ASP A 460 31.29 -39.68 -42.05
CA ASP A 460 31.67 -40.59 -43.13
C ASP A 460 32.14 -39.81 -44.38
N LEU A 461 33.25 -40.23 -44.94
CA LEU A 461 33.83 -39.62 -46.14
C LEU A 461 32.93 -39.78 -47.40
N GLN A 462 32.10 -40.81 -47.42
CA GLN A 462 31.18 -41.04 -48.54
C GLN A 462 30.05 -40.00 -48.63
N ASP A 463 29.71 -39.38 -47.51
CA ASP A 463 28.64 -38.38 -47.42
C ASP A 463 29.14 -36.94 -47.67
N VAL A 464 30.43 -36.73 -47.82
CA VAL A 464 31.01 -35.38 -47.98
C VAL A 464 30.52 -34.71 -49.27
N ASP A 465 30.46 -35.43 -50.39
CA ASP A 465 29.99 -34.86 -51.67
C ASP A 465 28.52 -34.49 -51.62
N TRP A 466 27.70 -35.30 -50.96
CA TRP A 466 26.28 -34.96 -50.73
C TRP A 466 26.16 -33.72 -49.85
N PHE A 467 26.97 -33.61 -48.78
CA PHE A 467 26.96 -32.46 -47.91
C PHE A 467 27.39 -31.17 -48.61
N LEU A 468 28.45 -31.21 -49.42
CA LEU A 468 28.93 -30.08 -50.22
C LEU A 468 27.87 -29.59 -51.22
N ASN A 469 27.16 -30.52 -51.85
CA ASN A 469 26.04 -30.20 -52.73
C ASN A 469 24.91 -29.52 -51.95
N LYS A 470 24.58 -30.01 -50.76
CA LYS A 470 23.54 -29.41 -49.89
C LYS A 470 23.95 -28.01 -49.40
N LEU A 471 25.20 -27.82 -48.99
CA LEU A 471 25.73 -26.52 -48.60
C LEU A 471 25.69 -25.52 -49.78
N SER A 472 26.09 -26.00 -50.98
CA SER A 472 26.02 -25.21 -52.21
C SER A 472 24.61 -24.76 -52.53
N GLN A 473 23.60 -25.63 -52.39
CA GLN A 473 22.20 -25.26 -52.52
C GLN A 473 21.76 -24.22 -51.49
N CYS A 474 22.21 -24.33 -50.24
CA CYS A 474 21.92 -23.34 -49.21
C CYS A 474 22.54 -21.97 -49.54
N ILE A 475 23.74 -21.94 -50.09
CA ILE A 475 24.39 -20.70 -50.55
C ILE A 475 23.63 -20.09 -51.75
N LEU A 476 23.15 -20.89 -52.69
CA LEU A 476 22.44 -20.44 -53.89
C LEU A 476 21.00 -20.02 -53.65
N LYS A 477 20.37 -20.49 -52.59
CA LYS A 477 18.94 -20.30 -52.35
C LYS A 477 18.56 -18.80 -52.23
N GLU A 478 17.77 -18.29 -53.16
CA GLU A 478 17.27 -16.91 -53.15
C GLU A 478 16.17 -16.71 -52.12
N GLU A 479 16.05 -15.50 -51.59
CA GLU A 479 15.15 -15.12 -50.49
C GLU A 479 13.64 -15.11 -50.83
N LYS A 480 13.27 -15.15 -52.11
CA LYS A 480 11.88 -14.95 -52.56
C LYS A 480 10.91 -16.08 -52.19
N GLU A 481 11.37 -17.29 -51.92
CA GLU A 481 10.48 -18.42 -51.61
C GLU A 481 9.98 -18.46 -50.15
N ARG A 482 10.71 -17.91 -49.17
CA ARG A 482 10.29 -17.95 -47.78
C ARG A 482 9.14 -17.01 -47.41
N LYS A 483 8.90 -15.95 -48.18
CA LYS A 483 7.72 -15.07 -47.97
C LYS A 483 6.39 -15.75 -48.31
N LYS A 484 6.41 -16.76 -49.20
CA LYS A 484 5.19 -17.54 -49.51
C LYS A 484 4.84 -18.56 -48.42
N ASP A 485 5.83 -19.22 -47.83
CA ASP A 485 5.59 -20.24 -46.79
C ASP A 485 5.15 -19.61 -45.46
N SER A 486 5.67 -18.42 -45.10
CA SER A 486 5.24 -17.70 -43.89
C SER A 486 3.84 -17.11 -44.01
N ALA A 487 3.41 -16.72 -45.20
CA ALA A 487 2.06 -16.22 -45.47
C ALA A 487 1.00 -17.33 -45.43
N ILE A 488 1.37 -18.54 -45.85
CA ILE A 488 0.48 -19.72 -45.82
C ILE A 488 0.32 -20.23 -44.39
N GLN A 489 1.35 -20.18 -43.55
CA GLN A 489 1.25 -20.54 -42.11
C GLN A 489 0.47 -19.54 -41.25
N LEU A 490 0.47 -18.25 -41.60
CA LEU A 490 -0.35 -17.23 -40.91
C LEU A 490 -1.84 -17.31 -41.26
N GLN A 491 -2.18 -17.77 -42.46
CA GLN A 491 -3.58 -17.98 -42.88
C GLN A 491 -4.22 -19.25 -42.28
N SER A 492 -3.41 -20.26 -41.91
CA SER A 492 -3.93 -21.49 -41.30
C SER A 492 -4.19 -21.38 -39.80
N VAL A 493 -3.71 -20.31 -39.11
CA VAL A 493 -3.93 -20.06 -37.67
C VAL A 493 -5.15 -19.17 -37.41
N THR A 494 -5.66 -18.47 -38.42
CA THR A 494 -6.83 -17.57 -38.32
C THR A 494 -8.16 -18.23 -38.64
N THR A 495 -8.18 -19.54 -38.94
CA THR A 495 -9.42 -20.28 -39.26
C THR A 495 -9.81 -21.33 -38.23
N ILE A 496 -9.21 -21.32 -37.03
CA ILE A 496 -9.65 -22.15 -35.89
C ILE A 496 -9.69 -21.24 -34.63
N SER A 497 -10.76 -20.48 -34.50
CA SER A 497 -11.27 -19.97 -33.22
C SER A 497 -12.78 -19.74 -33.36
#